data_343a196ffbdf866764b1066c8c09c5ca
#
_entry.id   343a196ffbdf866764b1066c8c09c5ca
#
_cell.length_a   1.000
_cell.length_b   1.000
_cell.length_c   1.000
_cell.angle_alpha   90.00
_cell.angle_beta   90.00
_cell.angle_gamma   90.00
#
_symmetry.space_group_name_H-M   'P 1'
#
loop_
_entity.id
_entity.type
_entity.pdbx_description
1 polymer ?
#
loop_
_entity_poly.entity_id
_entity_poly.type
_entity_poly.pdbx_seq_one_letter_code
_entity_poly.pdbx_strand_id
1 'polypeptide(L)'
;KILCSDPFDFIDTYIARYRSPSFKRFGSYNGGLSGYFAYDLVNYTGHLRQFIHQDTLHPLMVLHHIDDFICYDNKYNTYYIATCIYTHDGSIESAYNQAIQCLHTYEDTIINTLSSTSLPYLPAYSESIDLDFTSSPDEFMEKVSQAKTLIEDGEALQVVLSMRALINEPVDPYRFYLKLRQVNPSPYMFYMKHGDLTVTGSSPEIHVKVQDTIATLRPIAGTIAQGKTKIQNKKNKEILLANEKERAEHLMLVDLARNDLSIIAKPGSVQVTQFMQPEDYSHVIHLVSNVTATLNDRISLSDVLRHTFPAGTVTGAPKVRAIEIIDQLEPHPRGIYAGCVGYIGFNNTMDTCITIRTAVFSPQGSFLQAGAGIVYDSIPENEFNEIVHKLKALSVSLPF
;
A
#
# COMPACT_ATOMS: atom_id res chain seq x y z
N LYS A 1 0.00 17.89 15.86
CA LYS A 1 1.00 16.83 16.06
C LYS A 1 0.76 16.18 17.41
N ILE A 2 0.63 14.84 17.43
CA ILE A 2 0.46 14.05 18.65
C ILE A 2 1.76 13.30 18.88
N LEU A 3 2.25 13.33 20.12
CA LEU A 3 3.35 12.50 20.57
C LEU A 3 2.75 11.41 21.47
N CYS A 4 2.94 10.15 21.12
CA CYS A 4 2.48 8.99 21.88
C CYS A 4 3.62 7.99 22.03
N SER A 5 3.56 7.18 23.07
CA SER A 5 4.54 6.12 23.32
C SER A 5 4.36 4.94 22.36
N ASP A 6 3.12 4.63 22.01
CA ASP A 6 2.76 3.58 21.06
C ASP A 6 1.69 4.11 20.08
N PRO A 7 2.01 4.18 18.78
CA PRO A 7 1.07 4.62 17.76
C PRO A 7 -0.16 3.72 17.60
N PHE A 8 -0.03 2.42 17.84
CA PHE A 8 -1.13 1.46 17.72
C PHE A 8 -2.15 1.63 18.86
N ASP A 9 -1.68 1.78 20.09
CA ASP A 9 -2.54 2.04 21.25
C ASP A 9 -3.29 3.38 21.11
N PHE A 10 -2.66 4.36 20.46
CA PHE A 10 -3.33 5.62 20.13
C PHE A 10 -4.50 5.39 19.17
N ILE A 11 -4.32 4.59 18.11
CA ILE A 11 -5.37 4.28 17.14
C ILE A 11 -6.56 3.62 17.84
N ASP A 12 -6.32 2.61 18.67
CA ASP A 12 -7.38 1.89 19.40
C ASP A 12 -8.15 2.82 20.33
N THR A 13 -7.44 3.63 21.10
CA THR A 13 -8.05 4.59 22.02
C THR A 13 -8.87 5.62 21.26
N TYR A 14 -8.41 6.04 20.07
CA TYR A 14 -9.13 7.01 19.26
C TYR A 14 -10.39 6.39 18.64
N ILE A 15 -10.27 5.25 17.98
CA ILE A 15 -11.39 4.59 17.29
C ILE A 15 -12.46 4.10 18.27
N ALA A 16 -12.08 3.70 19.48
CA ALA A 16 -13.04 3.28 20.52
C ALA A 16 -14.10 4.33 20.86
N ARG A 17 -13.82 5.62 20.56
CA ARG A 17 -14.77 6.74 20.79
C ARG A 17 -15.83 6.84 19.69
N TYR A 18 -15.60 6.19 18.55
CA TYR A 18 -16.43 6.32 17.36
C TYR A 18 -16.89 4.95 16.90
N ARG A 19 -18.20 4.79 16.72
CA ARG A 19 -18.80 3.60 16.16
C ARG A 19 -19.87 3.98 15.17
N SER A 20 -19.78 3.45 13.96
CA SER A 20 -20.81 3.66 12.94
C SER A 20 -21.42 2.34 12.51
N PRO A 21 -22.71 2.32 12.12
CA PRO A 21 -23.30 1.17 11.48
C PRO A 21 -22.71 0.98 10.08
N SER A 22 -22.76 -0.27 9.58
CA SER A 22 -22.33 -0.58 8.22
C SER A 22 -23.47 -0.33 7.22
N PHE A 23 -23.24 0.53 6.25
CA PHE A 23 -24.15 0.78 5.16
C PHE A 23 -23.57 0.22 3.85
N LYS A 24 -24.19 -0.83 3.31
CA LYS A 24 -23.71 -1.51 2.09
C LYS A 24 -23.56 -0.56 0.87
N ARG A 25 -24.27 0.57 0.86
CA ARG A 25 -24.18 1.60 -0.20
C ARG A 25 -22.79 2.22 -0.34
N PHE A 26 -22.06 2.31 0.75
CA PHE A 26 -20.70 2.90 0.78
C PHE A 26 -19.60 1.83 0.72
N GLY A 27 -19.96 0.59 0.42
CA GLY A 27 -19.02 -0.52 0.48
C GLY A 27 -18.58 -0.82 1.91
N SER A 28 -17.29 -1.00 2.12
CA SER A 28 -16.72 -1.27 3.46
C SER A 28 -16.40 0.01 4.24
N TYR A 29 -16.32 1.18 3.60
CA TYR A 29 -15.98 2.45 4.26
C TYR A 29 -17.22 3.23 4.66
N ASN A 30 -17.33 3.57 5.94
CA ASN A 30 -18.46 4.31 6.53
C ASN A 30 -17.97 5.42 7.47
N GLY A 31 -16.96 6.18 7.04
CA GLY A 31 -16.22 7.11 7.89
C GLY A 31 -15.12 6.39 8.67
N GLY A 32 -14.13 7.13 9.15
CA GLY A 32 -12.99 6.55 9.87
C GLY A 32 -11.72 7.37 9.79
N LEU A 33 -10.61 6.72 10.09
CA LEU A 33 -9.27 7.25 9.92
C LEU A 33 -8.74 6.81 8.57
N SER A 34 -8.30 7.76 7.74
CA SER A 34 -7.68 7.47 6.44
C SER A 34 -6.33 8.15 6.32
N GLY A 35 -5.33 7.43 5.83
CA GLY A 35 -3.99 7.99 5.72
C GLY A 35 -2.91 6.97 5.41
N TYR A 36 -1.67 7.27 5.80
CA TYR A 36 -0.54 6.37 5.63
C TYR A 36 0.12 5.99 6.96
N PHE A 37 0.79 4.86 6.91
CA PHE A 37 1.65 4.29 7.94
C PHE A 37 3.02 4.05 7.31
N ALA A 38 4.06 4.76 7.77
CA ALA A 38 5.41 4.61 7.26
C ALA A 38 6.00 3.25 7.65
N TYR A 39 6.92 2.72 6.82
CA TYR A 39 7.61 1.46 7.08
C TYR A 39 8.25 1.40 8.47
N ASP A 40 8.80 2.52 8.92
CA ASP A 40 9.51 2.63 10.20
C ASP A 40 8.58 2.43 11.42
N LEU A 41 7.26 2.37 11.22
CA LEU A 41 6.28 1.96 12.23
C LEU A 41 6.55 0.53 12.75
N VAL A 42 7.29 -0.28 12.00
CA VAL A 42 7.74 -1.61 12.43
C VAL A 42 8.47 -1.59 13.77
N ASN A 43 9.13 -0.49 14.12
CA ASN A 43 9.78 -0.29 15.42
C ASN A 43 8.82 -0.41 16.62
N TYR A 44 7.52 -0.22 16.38
CA TYR A 44 6.47 -0.26 17.40
C TYR A 44 5.63 -1.56 17.35
N THR A 45 5.95 -2.49 16.45
CA THR A 45 5.23 -3.77 16.35
C THR A 45 5.58 -4.74 17.48
N GLY A 46 6.74 -4.55 18.10
CA GLY A 46 7.28 -5.49 19.12
C GLY A 46 7.97 -6.72 18.52
N HIS A 47 8.13 -6.79 17.20
CA HIS A 47 8.80 -7.92 16.53
C HIS A 47 10.31 -7.78 16.48
N LEU A 48 10.83 -6.56 16.47
CA LEU A 48 12.26 -6.28 16.36
C LEU A 48 12.96 -6.28 17.73
N ARG A 49 14.18 -6.84 17.78
CA ARG A 49 15.04 -6.81 18.98
C ARG A 49 15.69 -5.44 19.19
N GLN A 50 15.96 -4.74 18.10
CA GLN A 50 16.53 -3.40 18.08
C GLN A 50 15.76 -2.54 17.09
N PHE A 51 15.66 -1.24 17.38
CA PHE A 51 15.01 -0.32 16.45
C PHE A 51 15.88 -0.14 15.20
N ILE A 52 15.22 -0.19 14.04
CA ILE A 52 15.82 0.19 12.77
C ILE A 52 15.90 1.72 12.65
N HIS A 53 16.72 2.19 11.70
CA HIS A 53 16.80 3.61 11.38
C HIS A 53 15.43 4.17 10.98
N GLN A 54 15.15 5.38 11.44
CA GLN A 54 13.87 6.05 11.18
C GLN A 54 14.05 7.27 10.28
N ASP A 55 13.11 7.46 9.36
CA ASP A 55 12.95 8.71 8.64
C ASP A 55 12.50 9.80 9.63
N THR A 56 13.34 10.84 9.77
CA THR A 56 13.05 12.00 10.62
C THR A 56 12.45 13.17 9.85
N LEU A 57 12.39 13.08 8.53
CA LEU A 57 11.89 14.14 7.65
C LEU A 57 10.37 14.11 7.51
N HIS A 58 9.77 12.92 7.55
CA HIS A 58 8.34 12.73 7.41
C HIS A 58 7.71 12.16 8.68
N PRO A 59 6.43 12.46 8.96
CA PRO A 59 5.72 11.84 10.05
C PRO A 59 5.67 10.32 9.89
N LEU A 60 5.81 9.59 11.00
CA LEU A 60 5.69 8.14 11.05
C LEU A 60 4.30 7.66 10.59
N MET A 61 3.29 8.48 10.82
CA MET A 61 1.89 8.21 10.49
C MET A 61 1.15 9.53 10.29
N VAL A 62 0.31 9.63 9.27
CA VAL A 62 -0.64 10.72 9.07
C VAL A 62 -2.01 10.11 8.85
N LEU A 63 -2.94 10.42 9.74
CA LEU A 63 -4.32 9.95 9.67
C LEU A 63 -5.27 11.14 9.72
N HIS A 64 -6.15 11.22 8.75
CA HIS A 64 -7.26 12.17 8.70
C HIS A 64 -8.50 11.51 9.28
N HIS A 65 -9.14 12.19 10.22
CA HIS A 65 -10.48 11.82 10.66
C HIS A 65 -11.46 12.25 9.57
N ILE A 66 -12.14 11.29 8.97
CA ILE A 66 -13.07 11.50 7.86
C ILE A 66 -14.47 11.15 8.34
N ASP A 67 -15.29 12.14 8.50
CA ASP A 67 -16.70 12.05 8.83
C ASP A 67 -17.61 12.51 7.68
N ASP A 68 -17.07 13.33 6.78
CA ASP A 68 -17.70 13.76 5.54
C ASP A 68 -16.98 13.21 4.33
N PHE A 69 -17.68 12.55 3.43
CA PHE A 69 -17.06 11.99 2.24
C PHE A 69 -18.02 11.86 1.05
N ILE A 70 -17.45 11.78 -0.14
CA ILE A 70 -18.15 11.45 -1.37
C ILE A 70 -17.74 10.05 -1.80
N CYS A 71 -18.71 9.16 -1.98
CA CYS A 71 -18.51 7.83 -2.51
C CYS A 71 -19.07 7.76 -3.93
N TYR A 72 -18.24 7.29 -4.88
CA TYR A 72 -18.69 7.00 -6.23
C TYR A 72 -18.77 5.48 -6.47
N ASP A 73 -19.97 5.01 -6.76
CA ASP A 73 -20.20 3.61 -7.10
C ASP A 73 -20.09 3.42 -8.62
N ASN A 74 -18.98 2.81 -9.04
CA ASN A 74 -18.71 2.53 -10.45
C ASN A 74 -19.72 1.56 -11.09
N LYS A 75 -20.34 0.67 -10.29
CA LYS A 75 -21.28 -0.33 -10.78
C LYS A 75 -22.61 0.31 -11.16
N TYR A 76 -23.07 1.26 -10.35
CA TYR A 76 -24.34 1.94 -10.55
C TYR A 76 -24.20 3.34 -11.11
N ASN A 77 -22.95 3.80 -11.35
CA ASN A 77 -22.64 5.15 -11.83
C ASN A 77 -23.32 6.24 -10.99
N THR A 78 -23.22 6.10 -9.67
CA THR A 78 -23.94 6.94 -8.70
C THR A 78 -22.98 7.53 -7.68
N TYR A 79 -23.19 8.81 -7.37
CA TYR A 79 -22.49 9.48 -6.26
C TYR A 79 -23.37 9.44 -5.01
N TYR A 80 -22.73 9.18 -3.87
CA TYR A 80 -23.31 9.33 -2.54
C TYR A 80 -22.51 10.36 -1.78
N ILE A 81 -23.18 11.33 -1.17
CA ILE A 81 -22.58 12.26 -0.22
C ILE A 81 -22.99 11.78 1.17
N ALA A 82 -22.02 11.63 2.05
CA ALA A 82 -22.25 11.13 3.40
C ALA A 82 -21.62 12.05 4.44
N THR A 83 -22.29 12.21 5.56
CA THR A 83 -21.80 12.88 6.76
C THR A 83 -22.12 12.04 8.00
N CYS A 84 -21.22 12.00 8.97
CA CYS A 84 -21.42 11.31 10.23
C CYS A 84 -22.06 12.26 11.26
N ILE A 85 -23.04 11.75 12.00
CA ILE A 85 -23.69 12.46 13.09
C ILE A 85 -23.18 11.92 14.42
N TYR A 86 -22.73 12.79 15.30
CA TYR A 86 -22.28 12.42 16.65
C TYR A 86 -23.45 12.49 17.63
N THR A 87 -23.88 11.34 18.15
CA THR A 87 -25.08 11.23 19.00
C THR A 87 -24.84 11.60 20.47
N HIS A 88 -23.59 11.86 20.85
CA HIS A 88 -23.22 12.24 22.23
C HIS A 88 -23.06 13.76 22.41
N ASP A 89 -23.07 14.54 21.35
CA ASP A 89 -22.83 15.99 21.39
C ASP A 89 -24.14 16.79 21.34
N GLY A 90 -25.10 16.51 22.23
CA GLY A 90 -26.33 17.29 22.34
C GLY A 90 -27.61 16.61 21.84
N SER A 91 -28.58 17.39 21.31
CA SER A 91 -29.82 16.85 20.77
C SER A 91 -29.57 16.17 19.41
N ILE A 92 -30.01 14.92 19.28
CA ILE A 92 -29.97 14.17 18.02
C ILE A 92 -30.67 14.93 16.89
N GLU A 93 -31.77 15.58 17.18
CA GLU A 93 -32.55 16.39 16.23
C GLU A 93 -31.73 17.59 15.71
N SER A 94 -31.01 18.26 16.60
CA SER A 94 -30.12 19.37 16.21
C SER A 94 -28.97 18.89 15.34
N ALA A 95 -28.33 17.79 15.72
CA ALA A 95 -27.24 17.17 14.94
C ALA A 95 -27.72 16.71 13.56
N TYR A 96 -28.92 16.12 13.49
CA TYR A 96 -29.53 15.70 12.22
C TYR A 96 -29.82 16.93 11.32
N ASN A 97 -30.39 17.98 11.84
CA ASN A 97 -30.69 19.20 11.07
C ASN A 97 -29.39 19.86 10.54
N GLN A 98 -28.33 19.89 11.35
CA GLN A 98 -27.03 20.37 10.91
C GLN A 98 -26.44 19.51 9.79
N ALA A 99 -26.54 18.18 9.89
CA ALA A 99 -26.08 17.25 8.87
C ALA A 99 -26.83 17.46 7.53
N ILE A 100 -28.15 17.67 7.57
CA ILE A 100 -28.93 17.96 6.36
C ILE A 100 -28.48 19.28 5.70
N GLN A 101 -28.21 20.32 6.49
CA GLN A 101 -27.66 21.58 5.95
C GLN A 101 -26.27 21.39 5.34
N CYS A 102 -25.42 20.60 5.99
CA CYS A 102 -24.09 20.26 5.47
C CYS A 102 -24.19 19.52 4.13
N LEU A 103 -25.05 18.51 4.02
CA LEU A 103 -25.28 17.76 2.79
C LEU A 103 -25.76 18.66 1.64
N HIS A 104 -26.70 19.58 1.89
CA HIS A 104 -27.15 20.55 0.87
C HIS A 104 -26.00 21.46 0.42
N THR A 105 -25.16 21.93 1.37
CA THR A 105 -24.00 22.76 1.03
C THR A 105 -23.00 22.01 0.14
N TYR A 106 -22.76 20.73 0.42
CA TYR A 106 -21.90 19.89 -0.44
C TYR A 106 -22.52 19.66 -1.82
N GLU A 107 -23.83 19.37 -1.89
CA GLU A 107 -24.54 19.20 -3.14
C GLU A 107 -24.42 20.45 -4.03
N ASP A 108 -24.74 21.62 -3.49
CA ASP A 108 -24.61 22.90 -4.19
C ASP A 108 -23.17 23.17 -4.65
N THR A 109 -22.20 22.90 -3.80
CA THR A 109 -20.77 23.07 -4.13
C THR A 109 -20.35 22.17 -5.29
N ILE A 110 -20.76 20.90 -5.27
CA ILE A 110 -20.46 19.94 -6.35
C ILE A 110 -21.10 20.38 -7.66
N ILE A 111 -22.38 20.73 -7.66
CA ILE A 111 -23.11 21.17 -8.85
C ILE A 111 -22.45 22.42 -9.46
N ASN A 112 -22.15 23.42 -8.64
CA ASN A 112 -21.52 24.66 -9.08
C ASN A 112 -20.09 24.40 -9.61
N THR A 113 -19.32 23.55 -8.97
CA THR A 113 -17.95 23.21 -9.38
C THR A 113 -17.95 22.44 -10.71
N LEU A 114 -18.81 21.45 -10.86
CA LEU A 114 -18.93 20.69 -12.11
C LEU A 114 -19.33 21.56 -13.31
N SER A 115 -20.14 22.60 -13.06
CA SER A 115 -20.57 23.55 -14.10
C SER A 115 -19.47 24.52 -14.53
N SER A 116 -18.45 24.73 -13.71
CA SER A 116 -17.41 25.78 -13.91
C SER A 116 -16.01 25.23 -14.18
N THR A 117 -15.76 23.95 -13.97
CA THR A 117 -14.40 23.39 -14.00
C THR A 117 -14.19 22.48 -15.22
N SER A 118 -13.16 22.79 -16.00
CA SER A 118 -12.62 21.86 -17.00
C SER A 118 -11.51 21.01 -16.40
N LEU A 119 -11.46 19.74 -16.75
CA LEU A 119 -10.34 18.89 -16.38
C LEU A 119 -9.04 19.47 -16.98
N PRO A 120 -7.92 19.44 -16.23
CA PRO A 120 -6.64 19.90 -16.77
C PRO A 120 -6.26 19.05 -17.98
N TYR A 121 -5.77 19.72 -19.03
CA TYR A 121 -5.19 19.03 -20.18
C TYR A 121 -3.93 18.27 -19.72
N LEU A 122 -3.88 16.99 -19.99
CA LEU A 122 -2.72 16.14 -19.76
C LEU A 122 -2.09 15.85 -21.13
N PRO A 123 -0.84 16.21 -21.36
CA PRO A 123 -0.14 15.87 -22.60
C PRO A 123 -0.06 14.35 -22.78
N ALA A 124 -0.11 13.90 -24.03
CA ALA A 124 -0.28 12.47 -24.35
C ALA A 124 0.85 11.58 -23.82
N TYR A 125 2.11 12.02 -23.89
CA TYR A 125 3.27 11.32 -23.32
C TYR A 125 4.39 12.32 -23.02
N SER A 126 5.07 12.16 -21.88
CA SER A 126 6.43 12.66 -21.68
C SER A 126 7.41 11.53 -22.01
N GLU A 127 8.56 11.86 -22.58
CA GLU A 127 9.68 10.93 -22.66
C GLU A 127 10.09 10.51 -21.23
N SER A 128 10.61 9.29 -21.08
CA SER A 128 11.10 8.84 -19.77
C SER A 128 12.26 9.75 -19.34
N ILE A 129 12.14 10.28 -18.12
CA ILE A 129 13.16 11.14 -17.53
C ILE A 129 14.30 10.27 -17.02
N ASP A 130 15.52 10.77 -17.15
CA ASP A 130 16.65 10.19 -16.45
C ASP A 130 16.45 10.39 -14.95
N LEU A 131 16.51 9.26 -14.21
CA LEU A 131 16.28 9.23 -12.78
C LEU A 131 17.60 9.48 -12.05
N ASP A 132 17.58 10.39 -11.10
CA ASP A 132 18.71 10.67 -10.20
C ASP A 132 18.63 9.73 -8.98
N PHE A 133 19.41 8.65 -9.01
CA PHE A 133 19.40 7.65 -7.96
C PHE A 133 20.26 8.07 -6.77
N THR A 134 19.80 7.76 -5.56
CA THR A 134 20.55 8.03 -4.31
C THR A 134 21.74 7.07 -4.08
N SER A 135 21.87 6.04 -4.88
CA SER A 135 22.99 5.10 -4.91
C SER A 135 23.39 4.81 -6.35
N SER A 136 24.67 4.63 -6.61
CA SER A 136 25.15 4.22 -7.93
C SER A 136 24.73 2.76 -8.25
N PRO A 137 24.71 2.36 -9.53
CA PRO A 137 24.47 0.98 -9.93
C PRO A 137 25.43 -0.01 -9.23
N ASP A 138 26.71 0.33 -9.15
CA ASP A 138 27.74 -0.54 -8.56
C ASP A 138 27.52 -0.70 -7.04
N GLU A 139 27.19 0.37 -6.31
CA GLU A 139 26.83 0.30 -4.88
C GLU A 139 25.60 -0.58 -4.64
N PHE A 140 24.58 -0.49 -5.49
CA PHE A 140 23.41 -1.34 -5.35
C PHE A 140 23.72 -2.81 -5.64
N MET A 141 24.46 -3.09 -6.71
CA MET A 141 24.87 -4.45 -7.07
C MET A 141 25.77 -5.08 -5.99
N GLU A 142 26.61 -4.29 -5.33
CA GLU A 142 27.39 -4.77 -4.19
C GLU A 142 26.48 -5.17 -3.01
N LYS A 143 25.46 -4.38 -2.68
CA LYS A 143 24.48 -4.71 -1.63
C LYS A 143 23.69 -5.97 -1.97
N VAL A 144 23.32 -6.17 -3.24
CA VAL A 144 22.71 -7.42 -3.70
C VAL A 144 23.64 -8.60 -3.45
N SER A 145 24.93 -8.45 -3.73
CA SER A 145 25.93 -9.49 -3.49
C SER A 145 26.10 -9.80 -1.99
N GLN A 146 26.09 -8.78 -1.15
CA GLN A 146 26.12 -8.94 0.31
C GLN A 146 24.88 -9.65 0.84
N ALA A 147 23.68 -9.28 0.35
CA ALA A 147 22.42 -9.96 0.71
C ALA A 147 22.43 -11.43 0.28
N LYS A 148 22.98 -11.75 -0.90
CA LYS A 148 23.15 -13.14 -1.36
C LYS A 148 24.05 -13.93 -0.44
N THR A 149 25.19 -13.39 0.00
CA THR A 149 26.05 -14.06 0.97
C THR A 149 25.31 -14.41 2.26
N LEU A 150 24.51 -13.48 2.79
CA LEU A 150 23.70 -13.76 3.97
C LEU A 150 22.62 -14.83 3.72
N ILE A 151 22.07 -14.90 2.51
CA ILE A 151 21.14 -15.97 2.11
C ILE A 151 21.86 -17.31 1.98
N GLU A 152 23.06 -17.35 1.41
CA GLU A 152 23.91 -18.53 1.32
C GLU A 152 24.32 -19.05 2.70
N ASP A 153 24.54 -18.16 3.65
CA ASP A 153 24.83 -18.50 5.05
C ASP A 153 23.57 -18.96 5.84
N GLY A 154 22.39 -18.95 5.21
CA GLY A 154 21.14 -19.42 5.79
C GLY A 154 20.44 -18.40 6.71
N GLU A 155 20.83 -17.12 6.68
CA GLU A 155 20.24 -16.05 7.48
C GLU A 155 18.82 -15.67 7.01
N ALA A 156 18.58 -15.77 5.69
CA ALA A 156 17.29 -15.50 5.08
C ALA A 156 17.07 -16.36 3.83
N LEU A 157 15.81 -16.49 3.40
CA LEU A 157 15.44 -17.11 2.12
C LEU A 157 15.30 -16.06 1.02
N GLN A 158 14.82 -14.88 1.41
CA GLN A 158 14.61 -13.73 0.54
C GLN A 158 14.78 -12.43 1.33
N VAL A 159 15.37 -11.43 0.69
CA VAL A 159 15.48 -10.05 1.21
C VAL A 159 15.10 -9.09 0.09
N VAL A 160 14.17 -8.18 0.34
CA VAL A 160 13.79 -7.15 -0.65
C VAL A 160 14.64 -5.91 -0.43
N LEU A 161 15.58 -5.64 -1.33
CA LEU A 161 16.36 -4.40 -1.32
C LEU A 161 15.73 -3.35 -2.22
N SER A 162 15.79 -2.09 -1.80
CA SER A 162 15.20 -0.98 -2.54
C SER A 162 16.20 0.13 -2.86
N MET A 163 15.83 0.93 -3.87
CA MET A 163 16.57 2.11 -4.27
C MET A 163 15.63 3.28 -4.49
N ARG A 164 16.07 4.46 -4.04
CA ARG A 164 15.33 5.71 -4.18
C ARG A 164 15.86 6.50 -5.37
N ALA A 165 14.93 7.13 -6.11
CA ALA A 165 15.23 8.08 -7.18
C ALA A 165 14.62 9.44 -6.84
N LEU A 166 15.41 10.49 -6.92
CA LEU A 166 14.99 11.86 -6.62
C LEU A 166 14.24 12.46 -7.81
N ILE A 167 13.29 13.32 -7.51
CA ILE A 167 12.56 14.15 -8.47
C ILE A 167 13.06 15.58 -8.24
N ASN A 168 14.00 16.01 -9.08
CA ASN A 168 14.67 17.32 -8.92
C ASN A 168 13.86 18.47 -9.53
N GLU A 169 12.97 18.16 -10.46
CA GLU A 169 12.14 19.17 -11.14
C GLU A 169 10.85 19.45 -10.37
N PRO A 170 10.32 20.68 -10.42
CA PRO A 170 9.05 21.01 -9.82
C PRO A 170 7.91 20.24 -10.50
N VAL A 171 7.21 19.43 -9.75
CA VAL A 171 6.07 18.62 -10.22
C VAL A 171 4.81 19.02 -9.47
N ASP A 172 3.71 19.22 -10.20
CA ASP A 172 2.38 19.28 -9.60
C ASP A 172 1.93 17.85 -9.24
N PRO A 173 1.83 17.49 -7.94
CA PRO A 173 1.48 16.14 -7.52
C PRO A 173 0.09 15.68 -8.00
N TYR A 174 -0.85 16.62 -8.21
CA TYR A 174 -2.17 16.29 -8.71
C TYR A 174 -2.15 15.91 -10.19
N ARG A 175 -1.40 16.63 -11.00
CA ARG A 175 -1.19 16.28 -12.42
C ARG A 175 -0.47 14.94 -12.54
N PHE A 176 0.54 14.70 -11.71
CA PHE A 176 1.20 13.39 -11.63
C PHE A 176 0.17 12.27 -11.36
N TYR A 177 -0.70 12.45 -10.36
CA TYR A 177 -1.74 11.47 -10.05
C TYR A 177 -2.69 11.21 -11.21
N LEU A 178 -3.17 12.26 -11.87
CA LEU A 178 -4.06 12.13 -13.02
C LEU A 178 -3.39 11.37 -14.18
N LYS A 179 -2.10 11.61 -14.41
CA LYS A 179 -1.32 10.89 -15.41
C LYS A 179 -1.10 9.43 -15.01
N LEU A 180 -0.76 9.18 -13.76
CA LEU A 180 -0.57 7.84 -13.21
C LEU A 180 -1.83 6.97 -13.39
N ARG A 181 -3.01 7.54 -13.18
CA ARG A 181 -4.30 6.85 -13.43
C ARG A 181 -4.49 6.40 -14.87
N GLN A 182 -3.92 7.13 -15.83
CA GLN A 182 -4.02 6.79 -17.26
C GLN A 182 -3.00 5.73 -17.66
N VAL A 183 -1.77 5.86 -17.14
CA VAL A 183 -0.63 5.03 -17.56
C VAL A 183 -0.60 3.69 -16.82
N ASN A 184 -0.89 3.69 -15.54
CA ASN A 184 -0.78 2.52 -14.67
C ASN A 184 -1.95 2.40 -13.68
N PRO A 185 -3.17 2.16 -14.16
CA PRO A 185 -4.31 1.93 -13.28
C PRO A 185 -4.11 0.65 -12.45
N SER A 186 -4.40 0.72 -11.17
CA SER A 186 -4.26 -0.37 -10.20
C SER A 186 -5.45 -0.39 -9.25
N PRO A 187 -5.69 -1.50 -8.52
CA PRO A 187 -6.81 -1.60 -7.58
C PRO A 187 -6.83 -0.52 -6.51
N TYR A 188 -5.65 -0.05 -6.08
CA TYR A 188 -5.52 1.00 -5.08
C TYR A 188 -4.85 2.22 -5.70
N MET A 189 -5.68 3.20 -6.05
CA MET A 189 -5.23 4.51 -6.53
C MET A 189 -5.49 5.53 -5.43
N PHE A 190 -4.47 6.26 -5.00
CA PHE A 190 -4.60 7.25 -3.93
C PHE A 190 -3.85 8.53 -4.21
N TYR A 191 -4.43 9.62 -3.73
CA TYR A 191 -3.85 10.95 -3.66
C TYR A 191 -4.16 11.51 -2.27
N MET A 192 -3.15 11.67 -1.45
CA MET A 192 -3.28 12.16 -0.10
C MET A 192 -2.40 13.38 0.09
N LYS A 193 -3.01 14.48 0.55
CA LYS A 193 -2.32 15.74 0.84
C LYS A 193 -2.49 16.11 2.31
N HIS A 194 -1.37 16.41 2.97
CA HIS A 194 -1.31 16.88 4.33
C HIS A 194 -0.34 18.07 4.44
N GLY A 195 -0.87 19.30 4.43
CA GLY A 195 -0.04 20.49 4.30
C GLY A 195 0.75 20.46 2.99
N ASP A 196 2.07 20.51 3.11
CA ASP A 196 2.99 20.48 1.96
C ASP A 196 3.45 19.06 1.59
N LEU A 197 3.08 18.04 2.38
CA LEU A 197 3.35 16.65 2.07
C LEU A 197 2.22 16.09 1.19
N THR A 198 2.58 15.52 0.04
CA THR A 198 1.66 14.75 -0.80
C THR A 198 2.22 13.36 -1.03
N VAL A 199 1.38 12.34 -0.78
CA VAL A 199 1.67 10.95 -1.06
C VAL A 199 0.67 10.46 -2.09
N THR A 200 1.14 10.00 -3.24
CA THR A 200 0.27 9.58 -4.33
C THR A 200 0.81 8.34 -5.02
N GLY A 201 -0.07 7.41 -5.34
CA GLY A 201 0.37 6.12 -5.86
C GLY A 201 -0.71 5.30 -6.55
N SER A 202 -0.24 4.19 -7.13
CA SER A 202 -1.02 3.19 -7.84
C SER A 202 -0.57 1.80 -7.39
N SER A 203 -0.98 1.41 -6.18
CA SER A 203 -0.57 0.13 -5.60
C SER A 203 -1.39 -1.04 -6.15
N PRO A 204 -0.75 -2.10 -6.62
CA PRO A 204 -1.45 -3.30 -7.06
C PRO A 204 -1.81 -4.24 -5.90
N GLU A 205 -1.27 -4.02 -4.70
CA GLU A 205 -1.21 -5.06 -3.67
C GLU A 205 -1.84 -4.61 -2.34
N ILE A 206 -2.74 -5.45 -1.84
CA ILE A 206 -3.32 -5.31 -0.51
C ILE A 206 -2.22 -5.54 0.53
N HIS A 207 -2.13 -4.64 1.54
CA HIS A 207 -1.40 -4.95 2.76
C HIS A 207 -2.25 -5.87 3.64
N VAL A 208 -3.40 -5.40 4.13
CA VAL A 208 -4.39 -6.22 4.84
C VAL A 208 -5.78 -5.61 4.71
N LYS A 209 -6.78 -6.47 4.56
CA LYS A 209 -8.19 -6.08 4.57
C LYS A 209 -8.94 -6.80 5.67
N VAL A 210 -9.78 -6.07 6.42
CA VAL A 210 -10.69 -6.64 7.43
C VAL A 210 -12.11 -6.22 7.11
N GLN A 211 -12.98 -7.21 6.98
CA GLN A 211 -14.41 -7.02 6.78
C GLN A 211 -15.18 -8.15 7.46
N ASP A 212 -16.23 -7.81 8.19
CA ASP A 212 -17.09 -8.80 8.87
C ASP A 212 -16.28 -9.77 9.76
N THR A 213 -15.28 -9.25 10.49
CA THR A 213 -14.33 -10.02 11.33
C THR A 213 -13.39 -10.97 10.57
N ILE A 214 -13.36 -10.92 9.25
CA ILE A 214 -12.45 -11.71 8.42
C ILE A 214 -11.30 -10.82 7.97
N ALA A 215 -10.08 -11.22 8.34
CA ALA A 215 -8.84 -10.64 7.80
C ALA A 215 -8.44 -11.38 6.53
N THR A 216 -7.98 -10.63 5.54
CA THR A 216 -7.54 -11.16 4.23
C THR A 216 -6.18 -10.56 3.88
N LEU A 217 -5.24 -11.42 3.55
CA LEU A 217 -3.99 -11.10 2.86
C LEU A 217 -4.03 -11.69 1.46
N ARG A 218 -3.42 -10.98 0.51
CA ARG A 218 -3.45 -11.40 -0.89
C ARG A 218 -2.05 -11.33 -1.50
N PRO A 219 -1.18 -12.32 -1.21
CA PRO A 219 0.15 -12.35 -1.79
C PRO A 219 0.08 -12.47 -3.32
N ILE A 220 0.88 -11.64 -3.97
CA ILE A 220 1.05 -11.58 -5.42
C ILE A 220 2.53 -11.78 -5.70
N ALA A 221 2.88 -12.86 -6.40
CA ALA A 221 4.24 -13.14 -6.86
C ALA A 221 4.20 -14.02 -8.10
N GLY A 222 5.34 -14.14 -8.75
CA GLY A 222 5.41 -14.79 -10.05
C GLY A 222 4.88 -13.88 -11.15
N THR A 223 5.69 -13.61 -12.16
CA THR A 223 5.34 -12.61 -13.17
C THR A 223 5.72 -13.11 -14.56
N ILE A 224 4.79 -12.96 -15.49
CA ILE A 224 5.07 -13.13 -16.92
C ILE A 224 4.39 -11.99 -17.70
N ALA A 225 5.05 -11.51 -18.76
CA ALA A 225 4.47 -10.47 -19.61
C ALA A 225 3.17 -10.93 -20.27
N GLN A 226 2.22 -10.01 -20.41
CA GLN A 226 1.03 -10.29 -21.21
C GLN A 226 1.41 -10.50 -22.69
N GLY A 227 0.74 -11.46 -23.32
CA GLY A 227 0.81 -11.68 -24.77
C GLY A 227 -0.10 -10.71 -25.52
N LYS A 228 0.17 -10.54 -26.81
CA LYS A 228 -0.62 -9.69 -27.71
C LYS A 228 -2.00 -10.29 -28.05
N THR A 229 -2.24 -11.56 -27.75
CA THR A 229 -3.49 -12.27 -28.06
C THR A 229 -3.97 -13.10 -26.87
N LYS A 230 -5.28 -13.39 -26.82
CA LYS A 230 -5.85 -14.30 -25.81
C LYS A 230 -5.23 -15.70 -25.80
N ILE A 231 -4.83 -16.21 -26.98
CA ILE A 231 -4.18 -17.51 -27.10
C ILE A 231 -2.79 -17.47 -26.46
N GLN A 232 -2.04 -16.40 -26.71
CA GLN A 232 -0.72 -16.22 -26.11
C GLN A 232 -0.81 -16.03 -24.59
N ASN A 233 -1.81 -15.28 -24.09
CA ASN A 233 -2.06 -15.14 -22.66
C ASN A 233 -2.37 -16.49 -22.01
N LYS A 234 -3.19 -17.33 -22.64
CA LYS A 234 -3.45 -18.69 -22.13
C LYS A 234 -2.16 -19.49 -22.01
N LYS A 235 -1.32 -19.48 -23.06
CA LYS A 235 -0.02 -20.16 -23.04
C LYS A 235 0.92 -19.60 -21.96
N ASN A 236 0.96 -18.27 -21.80
CA ASN A 236 1.78 -17.62 -20.77
C ASN A 236 1.32 -18.02 -19.36
N LYS A 237 0.01 -18.13 -19.11
CA LYS A 237 -0.53 -18.66 -17.83
C LYS A 237 -0.09 -20.10 -17.56
N GLU A 238 -0.10 -20.96 -18.58
CA GLU A 238 0.36 -22.35 -18.47
C GLU A 238 1.88 -22.40 -18.17
N ILE A 239 2.68 -21.57 -18.85
CA ILE A 239 4.12 -21.44 -18.58
C ILE A 239 4.37 -20.99 -17.16
N LEU A 240 3.66 -19.95 -16.68
CA LEU A 240 3.81 -19.41 -15.32
C LEU A 240 3.47 -20.47 -14.27
N LEU A 241 2.38 -21.21 -14.45
CA LEU A 241 1.97 -22.31 -13.56
C LEU A 241 2.94 -23.51 -13.56
N ALA A 242 3.67 -23.72 -14.64
CA ALA A 242 4.68 -24.79 -14.76
C ALA A 242 6.06 -24.37 -14.23
N ASN A 243 6.30 -23.07 -14.01
CA ASN A 243 7.60 -22.58 -13.56
C ASN A 243 7.81 -22.88 -12.07
N GLU A 244 8.69 -23.80 -11.75
CA GLU A 244 8.97 -24.25 -10.38
C GLU A 244 9.51 -23.12 -9.50
N LYS A 245 10.36 -22.24 -10.03
CA LYS A 245 10.93 -21.09 -9.29
C LYS A 245 9.83 -20.13 -8.88
N GLU A 246 9.01 -19.68 -9.83
CA GLU A 246 7.91 -18.74 -9.57
C GLU A 246 6.90 -19.31 -8.57
N ARG A 247 6.63 -20.62 -8.65
CA ARG A 247 5.75 -21.30 -7.70
C ARG A 247 6.35 -21.40 -6.31
N ALA A 248 7.66 -21.68 -6.20
CA ALA A 248 8.35 -21.78 -4.92
C ALA A 248 8.37 -20.41 -4.20
N GLU A 249 8.68 -19.34 -4.93
CA GLU A 249 8.60 -17.97 -4.41
C GLU A 249 7.19 -17.61 -3.95
N HIS A 250 6.18 -17.90 -4.77
CA HIS A 250 4.80 -17.65 -4.41
C HIS A 250 4.36 -18.45 -3.17
N LEU A 251 4.75 -19.70 -3.06
CA LEU A 251 4.46 -20.56 -1.91
C LEU A 251 5.03 -19.97 -0.61
N MET A 252 6.27 -19.48 -0.67
CA MET A 252 6.91 -18.81 0.47
C MET A 252 6.09 -17.61 0.95
N LEU A 253 5.58 -16.78 0.04
CA LEU A 253 4.75 -15.63 0.41
C LEU A 253 3.37 -16.04 0.95
N VAL A 254 2.79 -17.13 0.45
CA VAL A 254 1.56 -17.70 1.01
C VAL A 254 1.79 -18.19 2.44
N ASP A 255 2.90 -18.87 2.71
CA ASP A 255 3.24 -19.34 4.06
C ASP A 255 3.51 -18.16 5.01
N LEU A 256 4.16 -17.10 4.53
CA LEU A 256 4.35 -15.88 5.31
C LEU A 256 3.01 -15.23 5.65
N ALA A 257 2.08 -15.12 4.70
CA ALA A 257 0.73 -14.60 4.95
C ALA A 257 -0.06 -15.47 5.93
N ARG A 258 0.08 -16.79 5.87
CA ARG A 258 -0.51 -17.72 6.86
C ARG A 258 0.07 -17.50 8.25
N ASN A 259 1.38 -17.32 8.37
CA ASN A 259 2.04 -17.01 9.62
C ASN A 259 1.52 -15.69 10.21
N ASP A 260 1.51 -14.62 9.45
CA ASP A 260 1.04 -13.30 9.89
C ASP A 260 -0.41 -13.38 10.44
N LEU A 261 -1.31 -14.04 9.70
CA LEU A 261 -2.69 -14.20 10.14
C LEU A 261 -2.86 -15.16 11.32
N SER A 262 -2.01 -16.16 11.47
CA SER A 262 -2.15 -17.16 12.53
C SER A 262 -2.09 -16.59 13.95
N ILE A 263 -1.37 -15.46 14.12
CA ILE A 263 -1.18 -14.77 15.40
C ILE A 263 -2.50 -14.13 15.88
N ILE A 264 -3.30 -13.63 14.95
CA ILE A 264 -4.52 -12.85 15.22
C ILE A 264 -5.81 -13.66 15.02
N ALA A 265 -5.69 -14.86 14.50
CA ALA A 265 -6.82 -15.69 14.09
C ALA A 265 -7.43 -16.50 15.24
N LYS A 266 -8.71 -16.83 15.10
CA LYS A 266 -9.30 -17.95 15.87
C LYS A 266 -8.59 -19.26 15.48
N PRO A 267 -8.28 -20.15 16.43
CA PRO A 267 -7.63 -21.42 16.12
C PRO A 267 -8.35 -22.18 14.99
N GLY A 268 -7.58 -22.64 14.00
CA GLY A 268 -8.08 -23.43 12.87
C GLY A 268 -8.84 -22.62 11.79
N SER A 269 -8.90 -21.28 11.90
CA SER A 269 -9.65 -20.45 10.95
C SER A 269 -8.81 -19.92 9.76
N VAL A 270 -7.49 -20.08 9.80
CA VAL A 270 -6.62 -19.67 8.70
C VAL A 270 -6.81 -20.61 7.51
N GLN A 271 -7.19 -20.06 6.37
CA GLN A 271 -7.49 -20.81 5.15
C GLN A 271 -6.89 -20.12 3.92
N VAL A 272 -6.40 -20.93 2.98
CA VAL A 272 -6.05 -20.47 1.63
C VAL A 272 -7.27 -20.69 0.75
N THR A 273 -8.07 -19.64 0.56
CA THR A 273 -9.35 -19.71 -0.15
C THR A 273 -9.19 -19.68 -1.67
N GLN A 274 -8.06 -19.15 -2.14
CA GLN A 274 -7.62 -19.15 -3.53
C GLN A 274 -6.12 -19.43 -3.56
N PHE A 275 -5.64 -20.36 -4.38
CA PHE A 275 -4.24 -20.74 -4.39
C PHE A 275 -3.68 -20.72 -5.82
N MET A 276 -2.59 -19.95 -6.01
CA MET A 276 -1.81 -19.85 -7.26
C MET A 276 -2.67 -19.64 -8.53
N GLN A 277 -3.65 -18.75 -8.49
CA GLN A 277 -4.46 -18.43 -9.66
C GLN A 277 -3.76 -17.38 -10.53
N PRO A 278 -3.59 -17.63 -11.84
CA PRO A 278 -3.04 -16.61 -12.73
C PRO A 278 -4.07 -15.54 -13.04
N GLU A 279 -3.76 -14.30 -12.70
CA GLU A 279 -4.61 -13.14 -12.94
C GLU A 279 -3.97 -12.15 -13.90
N ASP A 280 -4.79 -11.59 -14.80
CA ASP A 280 -4.36 -10.60 -15.78
C ASP A 280 -4.35 -9.20 -15.16
N TYR A 281 -3.21 -8.51 -15.23
CA TYR A 281 -3.02 -7.10 -14.92
C TYR A 281 -2.74 -6.32 -16.21
N SER A 282 -2.61 -4.99 -16.14
CA SER A 282 -2.49 -4.15 -17.34
C SER A 282 -1.43 -4.60 -18.35
N HIS A 283 -0.25 -5.06 -17.88
CA HIS A 283 0.88 -5.41 -18.73
C HIS A 283 1.48 -6.79 -18.43
N VAL A 284 1.09 -7.41 -17.33
CA VAL A 284 1.65 -8.65 -16.82
C VAL A 284 0.54 -9.59 -16.34
N ILE A 285 0.92 -10.87 -16.18
CA ILE A 285 0.11 -11.89 -15.51
C ILE A 285 0.85 -12.28 -14.24
N HIS A 286 0.16 -12.29 -13.11
CA HIS A 286 0.71 -12.70 -11.82
C HIS A 286 0.06 -13.97 -11.29
N LEU A 287 0.78 -14.73 -10.46
CA LEU A 287 0.18 -15.71 -9.57
C LEU A 287 -0.37 -14.98 -8.33
N VAL A 288 -1.59 -15.28 -7.98
CA VAL A 288 -2.31 -14.68 -6.86
C VAL A 288 -2.90 -15.76 -5.96
N SER A 289 -2.78 -15.55 -4.66
CA SER A 289 -3.47 -16.38 -3.65
C SER A 289 -4.23 -15.50 -2.67
N ASN A 290 -5.30 -16.03 -2.08
CA ASN A 290 -5.99 -15.38 -0.97
C ASN A 290 -5.83 -16.23 0.30
N VAL A 291 -5.33 -15.60 1.35
CA VAL A 291 -5.25 -16.19 2.69
C VAL A 291 -6.22 -15.42 3.59
N THR A 292 -7.13 -16.11 4.22
CA THR A 292 -8.15 -15.52 5.08
C THR A 292 -8.11 -16.12 6.47
N ALA A 293 -8.54 -15.35 7.47
CA ALA A 293 -8.70 -15.83 8.84
C ALA A 293 -9.85 -15.10 9.53
N THR A 294 -10.59 -15.80 10.38
CA THR A 294 -11.52 -15.16 11.31
C THR A 294 -10.74 -14.61 12.50
N LEU A 295 -10.87 -13.32 12.78
CA LEU A 295 -10.19 -12.66 13.89
C LEU A 295 -10.66 -13.22 15.23
N ASN A 296 -9.72 -13.37 16.17
CA ASN A 296 -10.04 -13.63 17.55
C ASN A 296 -10.81 -12.43 18.15
N ASP A 297 -11.77 -12.69 19.02
CA ASP A 297 -12.67 -11.66 19.56
C ASP A 297 -11.96 -10.58 20.41
N ARG A 298 -10.70 -10.79 20.80
CA ARG A 298 -9.89 -9.87 21.58
C ARG A 298 -8.97 -9.01 20.72
N ILE A 299 -8.90 -9.26 19.41
CA ILE A 299 -7.99 -8.58 18.48
C ILE A 299 -8.67 -7.32 17.97
N SER A 300 -7.99 -6.19 18.14
CA SER A 300 -8.37 -4.90 17.57
C SER A 300 -7.89 -4.76 16.11
N LEU A 301 -8.36 -3.73 15.40
CA LEU A 301 -7.85 -3.43 14.05
C LEU A 301 -6.40 -2.96 14.07
N SER A 302 -5.96 -2.28 15.12
CA SER A 302 -4.56 -1.90 15.28
C SER A 302 -3.67 -3.11 15.56
N ASP A 303 -4.15 -4.13 16.28
CA ASP A 303 -3.44 -5.41 16.43
C ASP A 303 -3.29 -6.12 15.07
N VAL A 304 -4.34 -6.12 14.24
CA VAL A 304 -4.23 -6.67 12.89
C VAL A 304 -3.12 -5.98 12.12
N LEU A 305 -3.10 -4.65 12.13
CA LEU A 305 -2.05 -3.87 11.50
C LEU A 305 -0.68 -4.21 12.10
N ARG A 306 -0.53 -4.21 13.41
CA ARG A 306 0.71 -4.49 14.15
C ARG A 306 1.33 -5.84 13.76
N HIS A 307 0.52 -6.89 13.64
CA HIS A 307 1.00 -8.24 13.38
C HIS A 307 1.22 -8.56 11.90
N THR A 308 0.57 -7.87 10.99
CA THR A 308 0.78 -8.05 9.54
C THR A 308 1.85 -7.12 8.97
N PHE A 309 2.24 -6.07 9.72
CA PHE A 309 3.14 -5.01 9.26
C PHE A 309 4.63 -5.31 9.52
N PRO A 310 5.50 -4.90 8.59
CA PRO A 310 5.22 -4.56 7.20
C PRO A 310 4.92 -5.80 6.37
N ALA A 311 4.43 -5.60 5.14
CA ALA A 311 4.13 -6.72 4.24
C ALA A 311 5.39 -7.53 3.90
N GLY A 312 5.24 -8.86 3.83
CA GLY A 312 6.35 -9.76 3.52
C GLY A 312 6.91 -9.59 2.12
N THR A 313 6.07 -9.22 1.17
CA THR A 313 6.42 -8.97 -0.24
C THR A 313 7.34 -7.77 -0.45
N VAL A 314 7.49 -6.90 0.54
CA VAL A 314 8.44 -5.77 0.53
C VAL A 314 9.54 -5.89 1.58
N THR A 315 9.60 -6.99 2.32
CA THR A 315 10.63 -7.26 3.33
C THR A 315 11.42 -8.52 3.01
N GLY A 316 10.83 -9.67 3.15
CA GLY A 316 11.45 -10.98 2.90
C GLY A 316 11.06 -12.03 3.93
N ALA A 317 11.77 -13.14 3.90
CA ALA A 317 11.53 -14.30 4.75
C ALA A 317 12.86 -14.87 5.29
N PRO A 318 12.96 -15.13 6.63
CA PRO A 318 12.03 -14.78 7.69
C PRO A 318 11.93 -13.25 7.90
N LYS A 319 10.71 -12.74 8.14
CA LYS A 319 10.40 -11.29 8.13
C LYS A 319 11.33 -10.45 9.01
N VAL A 320 11.50 -10.82 10.27
CA VAL A 320 12.31 -10.04 11.23
C VAL A 320 13.76 -9.94 10.76
N ARG A 321 14.37 -11.08 10.37
CA ARG A 321 15.76 -11.08 9.92
C ARG A 321 15.94 -10.32 8.61
N ALA A 322 15.00 -10.44 7.67
CA ALA A 322 15.01 -9.65 6.44
C ALA A 322 14.98 -8.14 6.72
N ILE A 323 14.17 -7.67 7.68
CA ILE A 323 14.11 -6.26 8.08
C ILE A 323 15.46 -5.78 8.66
N GLU A 324 16.11 -6.59 9.50
CA GLU A 324 17.42 -6.27 10.06
C GLU A 324 18.50 -6.17 8.94
N ILE A 325 18.46 -7.07 7.97
CA ILE A 325 19.39 -7.04 6.82
C ILE A 325 19.13 -5.80 5.95
N ILE A 326 17.87 -5.47 5.70
CA ILE A 326 17.49 -4.26 4.96
C ILE A 326 18.06 -3.00 5.63
N ASP A 327 17.89 -2.88 6.95
CA ASP A 327 18.39 -1.74 7.72
C ASP A 327 19.92 -1.61 7.70
N GLN A 328 20.62 -2.74 7.59
CA GLN A 328 22.07 -2.76 7.48
C GLN A 328 22.60 -2.38 6.08
N LEU A 329 21.85 -2.74 5.04
CA LEU A 329 22.31 -2.60 3.65
C LEU A 329 21.77 -1.35 2.96
N GLU A 330 20.56 -0.88 3.29
CA GLU A 330 20.01 0.33 2.69
C GLU A 330 20.61 1.60 3.30
N PRO A 331 21.05 2.58 2.49
CA PRO A 331 21.75 3.77 2.99
C PRO A 331 20.83 4.79 3.66
N HIS A 332 19.51 4.65 3.47
CA HIS A 332 18.50 5.57 3.95
C HIS A 332 17.31 4.81 4.54
N PRO A 333 16.68 5.34 5.60
CA PRO A 333 15.40 4.84 6.08
C PRO A 333 14.36 4.83 4.95
N ARG A 334 13.49 3.85 4.97
CA ARG A 334 12.44 3.71 3.94
C ARG A 334 11.36 4.76 4.05
N GLY A 335 11.04 5.18 5.28
CA GLY A 335 9.99 6.14 5.54
C GLY A 335 8.64 5.64 5.00
N ILE A 336 8.04 6.41 4.09
CA ILE A 336 6.70 6.09 3.55
C ILE A 336 6.73 4.87 2.61
N TYR A 337 7.82 4.63 1.88
CA TYR A 337 7.95 3.48 0.98
C TYR A 337 7.88 2.15 1.77
N ALA A 338 7.21 1.16 1.20
CA ALA A 338 6.99 -0.17 1.80
C ALA A 338 6.20 -0.18 3.13
N GLY A 339 5.64 0.96 3.53
CA GLY A 339 4.59 1.05 4.53
C GLY A 339 3.22 0.70 3.95
N CYS A 340 2.15 1.30 4.46
CA CYS A 340 0.83 1.13 3.86
C CYS A 340 0.01 2.42 3.86
N VAL A 341 -0.96 2.48 2.94
CA VAL A 341 -1.97 3.54 2.79
C VAL A 341 -3.34 2.91 2.81
N GLY A 342 -4.30 3.55 3.45
CA GLY A 342 -5.67 3.07 3.46
C GLY A 342 -6.51 3.70 4.56
N TYR A 343 -7.44 2.92 5.10
CA TYR A 343 -8.34 3.39 6.15
C TYR A 343 -8.61 2.35 7.22
N ILE A 344 -8.99 2.85 8.39
CA ILE A 344 -9.56 2.10 9.51
C ILE A 344 -10.93 2.73 9.80
N GLY A 345 -12.00 1.99 9.48
CA GLY A 345 -13.37 2.48 9.53
C GLY A 345 -13.99 2.42 10.93
N PHE A 346 -14.86 3.38 11.24
CA PHE A 346 -15.65 3.40 12.47
C PHE A 346 -16.66 2.24 12.58
N ASN A 347 -16.90 1.53 11.49
CA ASN A 347 -17.72 0.32 11.41
C ASN A 347 -16.91 -0.99 11.55
N ASN A 348 -15.74 -0.91 12.17
CA ASN A 348 -14.84 -2.03 12.40
C ASN A 348 -14.37 -2.74 11.10
N THR A 349 -14.08 -1.95 10.09
CA THR A 349 -13.49 -2.39 8.83
C THR A 349 -12.11 -1.77 8.63
N MET A 350 -11.25 -2.44 7.88
CA MET A 350 -9.94 -1.91 7.47
C MET A 350 -9.65 -2.34 6.04
N ASP A 351 -9.06 -1.45 5.26
CA ASP A 351 -8.56 -1.78 3.93
C ASP A 351 -7.33 -0.93 3.66
N THR A 352 -6.18 -1.59 3.56
CA THR A 352 -4.87 -0.96 3.38
C THR A 352 -4.12 -1.64 2.24
N CYS A 353 -3.41 -0.85 1.44
CA CYS A 353 -2.51 -1.32 0.40
C CYS A 353 -1.06 -0.99 0.75
N ILE A 354 -0.12 -1.75 0.20
CA ILE A 354 1.31 -1.50 0.38
C ILE A 354 1.70 -0.20 -0.36
N THR A 355 2.55 0.63 0.26
CA THR A 355 3.06 1.87 -0.36
C THR A 355 4.18 1.54 -1.33
N ILE A 356 3.80 0.98 -2.48
CA ILE A 356 4.65 0.74 -3.66
C ILE A 356 4.03 1.44 -4.86
N ARG A 357 4.80 1.65 -5.92
CA ARG A 357 4.37 2.43 -7.08
C ARG A 357 3.83 3.81 -6.66
N THR A 358 4.57 4.44 -5.74
CA THR A 358 4.18 5.64 -5.01
C THR A 358 5.24 6.72 -5.18
N ALA A 359 4.79 7.96 -5.34
CA ALA A 359 5.62 9.16 -5.27
C ALA A 359 5.33 9.91 -3.96
N VAL A 360 6.39 10.45 -3.38
CA VAL A 360 6.33 11.35 -2.23
C VAL A 360 6.80 12.73 -2.68
N PHE A 361 5.98 13.75 -2.42
CA PHE A 361 6.30 15.15 -2.70
C PHE A 361 6.29 15.92 -1.40
N SER A 362 7.40 16.55 -1.05
CA SER A 362 7.55 17.32 0.18
C SER A 362 8.58 18.43 0.04
N PRO A 363 8.57 19.45 0.91
CA PRO A 363 9.62 20.48 0.95
C PRO A 363 11.03 19.94 1.21
N GLN A 364 11.13 18.75 1.84
CA GLN A 364 12.39 18.09 2.14
C GLN A 364 12.98 17.33 0.95
N GLY A 365 12.24 17.24 -0.14
CA GLY A 365 12.58 16.54 -1.37
C GLY A 365 11.44 15.67 -1.86
N SER A 366 11.43 15.44 -3.15
CA SER A 366 10.45 14.58 -3.81
C SER A 366 11.16 13.35 -4.38
N PHE A 367 10.54 12.17 -4.27
CA PHE A 367 11.18 10.94 -4.70
C PHE A 367 10.19 9.83 -5.10
N LEU A 368 10.71 8.90 -5.88
CA LEU A 368 10.16 7.58 -6.16
C LEU A 368 11.04 6.53 -5.47
N GLN A 369 10.49 5.37 -5.11
CA GLN A 369 11.28 4.26 -4.58
C GLN A 369 10.70 2.93 -5.08
N ALA A 370 11.59 1.99 -5.39
CA ALA A 370 11.22 0.63 -5.79
C ALA A 370 12.24 -0.37 -5.27
N GLY A 371 11.82 -1.63 -5.14
CA GLY A 371 12.67 -2.71 -4.65
C GLY A 371 12.57 -3.96 -5.52
N ALA A 372 13.57 -4.84 -5.35
CA ALA A 372 13.65 -6.16 -5.95
C ALA A 372 13.89 -7.22 -4.87
N GLY A 373 13.30 -8.39 -5.04
CA GLY A 373 13.42 -9.52 -4.12
C GLY A 373 14.67 -10.33 -4.39
N ILE A 374 15.65 -10.23 -3.52
CA ILE A 374 16.93 -10.94 -3.64
C ILE A 374 16.80 -12.35 -3.09
N VAL A 375 17.09 -13.33 -3.89
CA VAL A 375 17.13 -14.77 -3.58
C VAL A 375 18.48 -15.35 -3.94
N TYR A 376 18.71 -16.63 -3.61
CA TYR A 376 19.95 -17.34 -3.87
C TYR A 376 20.43 -17.21 -5.35
N ASP A 377 19.51 -17.36 -6.30
CA ASP A 377 19.80 -17.32 -7.74
C ASP A 377 19.81 -15.90 -8.35
N SER A 378 19.61 -14.86 -7.54
CA SER A 378 19.58 -13.48 -8.03
C SER A 378 20.91 -13.09 -8.68
N ILE A 379 20.80 -12.35 -9.79
CA ILE A 379 21.93 -11.76 -10.50
C ILE A 379 21.90 -10.26 -10.26
N PRO A 380 22.94 -9.66 -9.64
CA PRO A 380 22.92 -8.26 -9.23
C PRO A 380 22.49 -7.27 -10.31
N GLU A 381 22.98 -7.44 -11.53
CA GLU A 381 22.62 -6.59 -12.67
C GLU A 381 21.13 -6.71 -13.06
N ASN A 382 20.56 -7.93 -12.98
CA ASN A 382 19.15 -8.14 -13.29
C ASN A 382 18.24 -7.46 -12.24
N GLU A 383 18.61 -7.56 -10.96
CA GLU A 383 17.86 -6.94 -9.86
C GLU A 383 17.91 -5.40 -9.94
N PHE A 384 19.07 -4.85 -10.29
CA PHE A 384 19.19 -3.43 -10.57
C PHE A 384 18.29 -3.02 -11.74
N ASN A 385 18.32 -3.73 -12.85
CA ASN A 385 17.50 -3.46 -14.02
C ASN A 385 16.01 -3.57 -13.70
N GLU A 386 15.60 -4.49 -12.83
CA GLU A 386 14.22 -4.62 -12.37
C GLU A 386 13.75 -3.35 -11.64
N ILE A 387 14.56 -2.82 -10.72
CA ILE A 387 14.25 -1.56 -10.02
C ILE A 387 14.15 -0.40 -11.00
N VAL A 388 15.09 -0.29 -11.93
CA VAL A 388 15.08 0.76 -12.95
C VAL A 388 13.81 0.69 -13.79
N HIS A 389 13.37 -0.50 -14.20
CA HIS A 389 12.13 -0.69 -14.95
C HIS A 389 10.90 -0.28 -14.14
N LYS A 390 10.84 -0.66 -12.84
CA LYS A 390 9.75 -0.28 -11.93
C LYS A 390 9.66 1.23 -11.75
N LEU A 391 10.79 1.90 -11.62
CA LEU A 391 10.86 3.36 -11.46
C LEU A 391 10.56 4.11 -12.76
N LYS A 392 11.05 3.62 -13.90
CA LYS A 392 10.72 4.18 -15.22
C LYS A 392 9.22 4.14 -15.52
N ALA A 393 8.54 3.06 -15.12
CA ALA A 393 7.08 2.98 -15.26
C ALA A 393 6.33 4.06 -14.48
N LEU A 394 6.91 4.57 -13.38
CA LEU A 394 6.38 5.70 -12.61
C LEU A 394 6.81 7.05 -13.21
N SER A 395 8.06 7.17 -13.67
CA SER A 395 8.60 8.42 -14.19
C SER A 395 7.88 8.93 -15.44
N VAL A 396 7.32 8.04 -16.25
CA VAL A 396 6.43 8.41 -17.38
C VAL A 396 5.21 9.22 -16.94
N SER A 397 4.84 9.14 -15.66
CA SER A 397 3.73 9.92 -15.09
C SER A 397 4.16 11.32 -14.61
N LEU A 398 5.46 11.63 -14.62
CA LEU A 398 5.95 12.96 -14.28
C LEU A 398 5.60 13.92 -15.44
N PRO A 399 4.82 14.97 -15.19
CA PRO A 399 4.43 15.93 -16.22
C PRO A 399 5.53 16.98 -16.36
N PHE A 400 6.23 16.98 -17.45
CA PHE A 400 7.10 18.07 -17.89
C PHE A 400 6.65 18.58 -19.23
#